data_9d980bdc31ffa3255b59947b22a2ea1b
#
_entry.id   9d980bdc31ffa3255b59947b22a2ea1b
#
_cell.length_a   1.000
_cell.length_b   1.000
_cell.length_c   1.000
_cell.angle_alpha   90.00
_cell.angle_beta   90.00
_cell.angle_gamma   90.00
#
_symmetry.space_group_name_H-M   'P 1'
#
loop_
_entity.id
_entity.type
_entity.pdbx_description
1 polymer ?
#
loop_
_entity_poly.entity_id
_entity_poly.type
_entity_poly.pdbx_seq_one_letter_code
_entity_poly.pdbx_strand_id
1 'polypeptide(L)'
;LAIPCGLILNELISNSLKYAFPGGRKGKINIDFRCVDENYEIVIADNGIGFPKEINYKETKSLGLQLVNTLVGQIDGIITMENSIGTAFRIKFGKKQ
;
A
#
# COMPACT_ATOMS: atom_id res chain seq x y z
N LEU A 1 -11.66 4.32 -12.04
CA LEU A 1 -10.81 4.65 -10.88
C LEU A 1 -11.13 3.80 -9.66
N ALA A 2 -12.41 3.49 -9.42
CA ALA A 2 -12.81 2.67 -8.28
C ALA A 2 -12.24 1.25 -8.36
N ILE A 3 -12.21 0.65 -9.55
CA ILE A 3 -11.72 -0.72 -9.71
C ILE A 3 -10.24 -0.82 -9.42
N PRO A 4 -9.36 0.03 -9.99
CA PRO A 4 -7.93 -0.02 -9.63
C PRO A 4 -7.68 0.24 -8.14
N CYS A 5 -8.38 1.18 -7.55
CA CYS A 5 -8.21 1.48 -6.12
C CYS A 5 -8.61 0.29 -5.24
N GLY A 6 -9.71 -0.38 -5.57
CA GLY A 6 -10.15 -1.57 -4.84
C GLY A 6 -9.12 -2.69 -4.92
N LEU A 7 -8.54 -2.92 -6.10
CA LEU A 7 -7.52 -3.95 -6.28
C LEU A 7 -6.24 -3.62 -5.53
N ILE A 8 -5.81 -2.36 -5.55
CA ILE A 8 -4.64 -1.90 -4.79
C ILE A 8 -4.84 -2.13 -3.30
N LEU A 9 -5.98 -1.71 -2.76
CA LEU A 9 -6.30 -1.90 -1.35
C LEU A 9 -6.30 -3.36 -0.97
N ASN A 10 -6.94 -4.21 -1.79
CA ASN A 10 -7.01 -5.63 -1.52
C ASN A 10 -5.62 -6.26 -1.43
N GLU A 11 -4.73 -5.93 -2.37
CA GLU A 11 -3.38 -6.46 -2.37
C GLU A 11 -2.55 -6.00 -1.17
N LEU A 12 -2.62 -4.72 -0.83
CA LEU A 12 -1.85 -4.18 0.29
C LEU A 12 -2.36 -4.71 1.62
N ILE A 13 -3.67 -4.82 1.80
CA ILE A 13 -4.25 -5.42 3.01
C ILE A 13 -3.86 -6.88 3.11
N SER A 14 -3.97 -7.64 2.03
CA SER A 14 -3.59 -9.06 2.02
C SER A 14 -2.13 -9.25 2.40
N ASN A 15 -1.24 -8.40 1.89
CA ASN A 15 0.18 -8.46 2.24
C ASN A 15 0.41 -8.18 3.72
N SER A 16 -0.27 -7.20 4.29
CA SER A 16 -0.17 -6.93 5.73
C SER A 16 -0.63 -8.12 6.56
N LEU A 17 -1.74 -8.74 6.17
CA LEU A 17 -2.26 -9.92 6.88
C LEU A 17 -1.31 -11.11 6.79
N LYS A 18 -0.63 -11.28 5.66
CA LYS A 18 0.28 -12.41 5.46
C LYS A 18 1.63 -12.23 6.15
N TYR A 19 2.18 -11.03 6.14
CA TYR A 19 3.58 -10.82 6.47
C TYR A 19 3.85 -9.94 7.69
N ALA A 20 2.93 -9.04 8.02
CA ALA A 20 3.15 -8.09 9.11
C ALA A 20 2.95 -8.71 10.50
N PHE A 21 2.14 -9.76 10.60
CA PHE A 21 1.73 -10.34 11.89
C PHE A 21 2.02 -11.84 11.95
N PRO A 22 3.30 -12.24 11.93
CA PRO A 22 3.65 -13.67 11.94
C PRO A 22 3.33 -14.31 13.29
N GLY A 23 3.09 -15.63 13.26
CA GLY A 23 2.89 -16.41 14.48
C GLY A 23 1.62 -16.06 15.25
N GLY A 24 0.59 -15.56 14.58
CA GLY A 24 -0.65 -15.15 15.24
C GLY A 24 -0.53 -13.85 16.02
N ARG A 25 0.52 -13.07 15.80
CA ARG A 25 0.71 -11.78 16.44
C ARG A 25 -0.48 -10.88 16.18
N LYS A 26 -0.99 -10.23 17.22
CA LYS A 26 -2.07 -9.26 17.10
C LYS A 26 -1.52 -7.92 16.63
N GLY A 27 -2.32 -7.22 15.84
CA GLY A 27 -1.94 -5.92 15.33
C GLY A 27 -3.13 -5.17 14.74
N LYS A 28 -2.83 -4.03 14.15
CA LYS A 28 -3.83 -3.16 13.55
C LYS A 28 -3.41 -2.77 12.15
N ILE A 29 -4.40 -2.67 11.26
CA ILE A 29 -4.25 -2.09 9.93
C ILE A 29 -5.15 -0.88 9.88
N ASN A 30 -4.58 0.29 9.58
CA ASN A 30 -5.33 1.54 9.46
C ASN A 30 -5.36 1.94 8.00
N ILE A 31 -6.51 2.40 7.54
CA ILE A 31 -6.71 2.90 6.19
C ILE A 31 -7.26 4.31 6.29
N ASP A 32 -6.54 5.29 5.72
CA ASP A 32 -6.97 6.66 5.62
C ASP A 32 -7.18 7.03 4.15
N PHE A 33 -8.22 7.78 3.90
CA PHE A 33 -8.49 8.34 2.59
C PHE A 33 -8.70 9.84 2.75
N ARG A 34 -7.94 10.64 1.99
CA ARG A 34 -8.00 12.10 2.06
C ARG A 34 -8.14 12.72 0.68
N CYS A 35 -8.82 13.85 0.64
CA CYS A 35 -8.80 14.74 -0.52
C CYS A 35 -8.02 15.98 -0.12
N VAL A 36 -6.92 16.26 -0.81
CA VAL A 36 -6.10 17.44 -0.56
C VAL A 36 -5.90 18.17 -1.89
N ASP A 37 -6.47 19.36 -2.00
CA ASP A 37 -6.47 20.13 -3.24
C ASP A 37 -7.07 19.33 -4.38
N GLU A 38 -6.35 19.14 -5.48
CA GLU A 38 -6.80 18.39 -6.63
C GLU A 38 -6.34 16.94 -6.61
N ASN A 39 -5.95 16.44 -5.44
CA ASN A 39 -5.40 15.09 -5.31
C ASN A 39 -6.15 14.27 -4.27
N TYR A 40 -6.16 12.97 -4.49
CA TYR A 40 -6.53 11.98 -3.48
C TYR A 40 -5.27 11.36 -2.89
N GLU A 41 -5.35 11.01 -1.62
CA GLU A 41 -4.28 10.30 -0.93
C GLU A 41 -4.87 9.15 -0.14
N ILE A 42 -4.32 7.95 -0.34
CA ILE A 42 -4.68 6.76 0.41
C ILE A 42 -3.46 6.33 1.21
N VAL A 43 -3.63 6.13 2.51
CA VAL A 43 -2.58 5.61 3.38
C VAL A 43 -3.05 4.30 3.98
N ILE A 44 -2.26 3.25 3.81
CA ILE A 44 -2.51 1.95 4.40
C ILE A 44 -1.32 1.64 5.30
N ALA A 45 -1.56 1.60 6.60
CA ALA A 45 -0.51 1.41 7.60
C ALA A 45 -0.82 0.25 8.51
N ASP A 46 0.21 -0.53 8.85
CA ASP A 46 0.10 -1.57 9.86
C ASP A 46 1.14 -1.32 10.96
N ASN A 47 0.92 -1.92 12.12
CA ASN A 47 1.87 -1.88 13.23
C ASN A 47 2.61 -3.21 13.42
N GLY A 48 2.80 -3.92 12.32
CA GLY A 48 3.48 -5.21 12.31
C GLY A 48 4.99 -5.11 12.37
N ILE A 49 5.66 -6.15 11.87
CA ILE A 49 7.12 -6.24 11.93
C ILE A 49 7.85 -5.35 10.93
N GLY A 50 7.11 -4.73 10.02
CA GLY A 50 7.69 -3.91 8.97
C GLY A 50 8.06 -4.73 7.74
N PHE A 51 8.29 -4.02 6.65
CA PHE A 51 8.71 -4.62 5.39
C PHE A 51 10.23 -4.86 5.46
N PRO A 52 10.72 -6.04 5.04
CA PRO A 52 12.16 -6.31 5.09
C PRO A 52 12.96 -5.27 4.30
N LYS A 53 14.03 -4.76 4.89
CA LYS A 53 14.85 -3.71 4.29
C LYS A 53 15.55 -4.17 3.01
N GLU A 54 15.83 -5.46 2.92
CA GLU A 54 16.51 -6.06 1.78
C GLU A 54 15.60 -6.13 0.55
N ILE A 55 14.30 -5.95 0.73
CA ILE A 55 13.33 -6.05 -0.35
C ILE A 55 12.90 -4.65 -0.77
N ASN A 56 13.17 -4.31 -2.03
CA ASN A 56 12.65 -3.10 -2.62
C ASN A 56 11.24 -3.41 -3.14
N TYR A 57 10.23 -2.78 -2.57
CA TYR A 57 8.84 -3.06 -2.94
C TYR A 57 8.54 -2.74 -4.42
N LYS A 58 9.32 -1.88 -5.05
CA LYS A 58 9.17 -1.56 -6.48
C LYS A 58 9.83 -2.59 -7.38
N GLU A 59 10.79 -3.32 -6.86
CA GLU A 59 11.56 -4.31 -7.62
C GLU A 59 11.25 -5.75 -7.19
N THR A 60 10.34 -5.92 -6.24
CA THR A 60 10.01 -7.23 -5.72
C THR A 60 9.44 -8.14 -6.82
N LYS A 61 9.73 -9.43 -6.69
CA LYS A 61 9.15 -10.44 -7.56
C LYS A 61 7.76 -10.90 -7.09
N SER A 62 7.29 -10.38 -5.97
CA SER A 62 5.93 -10.66 -5.51
C SER A 62 4.92 -10.21 -6.56
N LEU A 63 4.07 -11.13 -7.01
CA LEU A 63 3.06 -10.83 -8.01
C LEU A 63 2.09 -9.75 -7.51
N GLY A 64 1.72 -9.81 -6.24
CA GLY A 64 0.80 -8.83 -5.65
C GLY A 64 1.37 -7.42 -5.66
N LEU A 65 2.63 -7.25 -5.29
CA LEU A 65 3.27 -5.94 -5.30
C LEU A 65 3.53 -5.43 -6.72
N GLN A 66 3.85 -6.33 -7.66
CA GLN A 66 3.95 -5.95 -9.06
C GLN A 66 2.61 -5.44 -9.58
N LEU A 67 1.51 -6.09 -9.22
CA LEU A 67 0.18 -5.65 -9.59
C LEU A 67 -0.12 -4.26 -9.02
N VAL A 68 0.22 -4.03 -7.75
CA VAL A 68 0.03 -2.71 -7.13
C VAL A 68 0.77 -1.63 -7.91
N ASN A 69 2.05 -1.85 -8.22
CA ASN A 69 2.84 -0.88 -8.97
C ASN A 69 2.24 -0.60 -10.35
N THR A 70 1.77 -1.63 -11.04
CA THR A 70 1.12 -1.50 -12.34
C THR A 70 -0.16 -0.66 -12.24
N LEU A 71 -1.00 -0.96 -11.25
CA LEU A 71 -2.27 -0.26 -11.07
C LEU A 71 -2.06 1.20 -10.67
N VAL A 72 -1.08 1.48 -9.81
CA VAL A 72 -0.74 2.85 -9.45
C VAL A 72 -0.30 3.63 -10.70
N GLY A 73 0.50 3.00 -11.56
CA GLY A 73 0.89 3.62 -12.83
C GLY A 73 -0.29 3.92 -13.74
N GLN A 74 -1.29 3.03 -13.79
CA GLN A 74 -2.48 3.22 -14.63
C GLN A 74 -3.32 4.43 -14.22
N ILE A 75 -3.30 4.80 -12.95
CA ILE A 75 -4.03 5.98 -12.47
C ILE A 75 -3.12 7.20 -12.35
N ASP A 76 -1.94 7.14 -12.96
CA ASP A 76 -0.93 8.19 -12.90
C ASP A 76 -0.60 8.61 -11.47
N GLY A 77 -0.57 7.62 -10.59
CA GLY A 77 -0.31 7.85 -9.18
C GLY A 77 1.15 7.67 -8.82
N ILE A 78 1.45 8.00 -7.58
CA ILE A 78 2.76 7.81 -6.97
C ILE A 78 2.56 7.02 -5.68
N ILE A 79 3.34 5.96 -5.52
CA ILE A 79 3.33 5.17 -4.30
C ILE A 79 4.67 5.32 -3.59
N THR A 80 4.61 5.53 -2.28
CA THR A 80 5.78 5.55 -1.40
C THR A 80 5.55 4.60 -0.24
N MET A 81 6.62 4.07 0.31
CA MET A 81 6.57 3.19 1.47
C MET A 81 7.43 3.77 2.60
N GLU A 82 6.88 3.79 3.79
CA GLU A 82 7.61 4.12 5.00
C GLU A 82 7.68 2.87 5.88
N ASN A 83 8.88 2.59 6.39
CA ASN A 83 9.14 1.41 7.19
C ASN A 83 9.76 1.85 8.51
N SER A 84 8.94 2.03 9.54
CA SER A 84 9.41 2.42 10.86
C SER A 84 8.83 1.46 11.90
N ILE A 85 7.73 1.82 12.54
CA ILE A 85 6.97 0.90 13.40
C ILE A 85 5.93 0.26 12.47
N GLY A 86 6.27 -0.92 11.92
CA GLY A 86 5.43 -1.53 10.89
C GLY A 86 5.67 -0.92 9.52
N THR A 87 4.69 -0.98 8.64
CA THR A 87 4.79 -0.52 7.26
C THR A 87 3.65 0.40 6.90
N ALA A 88 3.94 1.48 6.20
CA ALA A 88 2.91 2.37 5.66
C ALA A 88 3.13 2.57 4.16
N PHE A 89 2.09 2.34 3.39
CA PHE A 89 2.06 2.68 1.97
C PHE A 89 1.20 3.91 1.77
N ARG A 90 1.73 4.88 1.04
CA ARG A 90 1.04 6.13 0.71
C ARG A 90 0.91 6.24 -0.79
N ILE A 91 -0.31 6.39 -1.28
CA ILE A 91 -0.60 6.47 -2.70
C ILE A 91 -1.29 7.80 -2.97
N LYS A 92 -0.73 8.60 -3.89
CA LYS A 92 -1.30 9.87 -4.31
C LYS A 92 -1.66 9.80 -5.78
N PHE A 93 -2.82 10.31 -6.12
CA PHE A 93 -3.25 10.41 -7.52
C PHE A 93 -4.22 11.57 -7.67
N GLY A 94 -4.32 12.08 -8.91
CA GLY A 94 -5.18 13.23 -9.21
C GLY A 94 -6.66 12.85 -9.24
N LYS A 95 -7.53 13.82 -8.92
CA LYS A 95 -8.97 13.63 -8.98
C LYS A 95 -9.49 13.46 -10.40
N LYS A 96 -8.81 14.07 -11.36
CA LYS A 96 -9.19 14.00 -12.77
C LYS A 96 -8.44 12.88 -13.46
N GLN A 97 -9.04 11.70 -13.48
CA GLN A 97 -8.44 10.53 -14.11
C GLN A 97 -9.36 9.97 -15.19
#